data_03ea2ad864958201aad27d0070d8d6c7
#
_entry.id   03ea2ad864958201aad27d0070d8d6c7
#
_cell.length_a   1.000
_cell.length_b   1.000
_cell.length_c   1.000
_cell.angle_alpha   90.00
_cell.angle_beta   90.00
_cell.angle_gamma   90.00
#
_symmetry.space_group_name_H-M   'P 1'
#
loop_
_entity.id
_entity.type
_entity.pdbx_description
1 polymer ?
#
loop_
_entity_poly.entity_id
_entity_poly.type
_entity_poly.pdbx_seq_one_letter_code
_entity_poly.pdbx_strand_id
1 'polypeptide(L)'
;MKTISRIILCIGIVCMCACTNDRCTITGNVSGLDGEGLVLLKDIWNGFNVIDSVRYENGRFGFEIDNVNFETFVCLDYMPDEDPDDGMDFRRFLLEPGDIKVEGNLMSDRWSGVTGSPMNEIMKKYRQEASGYYNDYSRPEAVAKSHALMKDIFKGDLTDACRLALIDNESMEYPSVLLLDEVEKLSEKYKSLEKTKQLKTQLEGRVMTEPQVEGSDIVPYYIDFTQNNLNGKPLSLKSVVEDPANRYVLVDFWATWCGPCRDEVPNLIKAYDMFKDKGLEILGVSCDYDVNDCKSYVESKGLNWIHVCEGKGHKIEPWTLYGLIGIPDNVLIDCKTGVIIRRDLRGEYLIDELSELMK
;
A
#
# COMPACT_ATOMS: atom_id res chain seq x y z
N MET A 1 -55.44 -62.88 -28.76
CA MET A 1 -54.16 -62.62 -28.20
C MET A 1 -53.70 -61.25 -28.70
N LYS A 2 -53.83 -60.20 -27.84
CA LYS A 2 -53.37 -58.84 -28.15
C LYS A 2 -52.41 -58.47 -27.06
N THR A 3 -51.18 -58.35 -27.42
CA THR A 3 -50.07 -57.95 -26.52
C THR A 3 -50.08 -56.43 -26.34
N ILE A 4 -50.26 -55.95 -25.11
CA ILE A 4 -50.22 -54.54 -24.75
C ILE A 4 -48.77 -54.20 -24.36
N SER A 5 -48.17 -53.43 -25.21
CA SER A 5 -46.84 -52.87 -24.95
C SER A 5 -46.99 -51.69 -23.95
N ARG A 6 -46.39 -51.82 -22.76
CA ARG A 6 -46.27 -50.72 -21.78
C ARG A 6 -45.09 -49.86 -22.15
N ILE A 7 -45.40 -48.66 -22.59
CA ILE A 7 -44.36 -47.58 -22.70
C ILE A 7 -44.08 -47.04 -21.30
N ILE A 8 -42.90 -47.32 -20.78
CA ILE A 8 -42.40 -46.70 -19.56
C ILE A 8 -41.79 -45.34 -19.96
N LEU A 9 -42.49 -44.27 -19.58
CA LEU A 9 -42.04 -42.91 -19.73
C LEU A 9 -41.02 -42.64 -18.60
N CYS A 10 -39.73 -42.75 -18.89
CA CYS A 10 -38.66 -42.27 -18.00
C CYS A 10 -38.68 -40.74 -18.01
N ILE A 11 -39.27 -40.14 -16.98
CA ILE A 11 -39.08 -38.74 -16.68
C ILE A 11 -37.67 -38.62 -16.14
N GLY A 12 -36.76 -38.18 -16.98
CA GLY A 12 -35.41 -37.78 -16.60
C GLY A 12 -35.53 -36.52 -15.73
N ILE A 13 -35.35 -36.69 -14.43
CA ILE A 13 -35.03 -35.55 -13.54
C ILE A 13 -33.66 -35.07 -14.01
N VAL A 14 -33.63 -33.99 -14.78
CA VAL A 14 -32.42 -33.20 -15.00
C VAL A 14 -32.13 -32.55 -13.68
N CYS A 15 -31.28 -33.20 -12.89
CA CYS A 15 -30.58 -32.56 -11.78
C CYS A 15 -29.75 -31.46 -12.41
N MET A 16 -30.24 -30.21 -12.42
CA MET A 16 -29.38 -29.07 -12.58
C MET A 16 -28.48 -29.03 -11.34
N CYS A 17 -27.37 -29.77 -11.36
CA CYS A 17 -26.21 -29.40 -10.59
C CYS A 17 -25.88 -27.99 -11.07
N ALA A 18 -26.15 -27.01 -10.26
CA ALA A 18 -25.44 -25.74 -10.33
C ALA A 18 -23.96 -26.12 -10.17
N CYS A 19 -23.24 -26.28 -11.27
CA CYS A 19 -21.78 -26.25 -11.26
C CYS A 19 -21.45 -24.86 -10.74
N THR A 20 -21.11 -24.73 -9.47
CA THR A 20 -20.33 -23.62 -8.98
C THR A 20 -19.04 -23.69 -9.79
N ASN A 21 -18.81 -22.69 -10.61
CA ASN A 21 -17.63 -22.63 -11.45
C ASN A 21 -16.48 -22.16 -10.58
N ASP A 22 -15.97 -23.08 -9.75
CA ASP A 22 -14.90 -22.83 -8.77
C ASP A 22 -13.51 -22.87 -9.44
N ARG A 23 -13.47 -22.77 -10.76
CA ARG A 23 -12.24 -22.76 -11.57
C ARG A 23 -11.91 -21.37 -12.03
N CYS A 24 -10.61 -21.02 -11.94
CA CYS A 24 -10.02 -19.83 -12.52
C CYS A 24 -9.00 -20.20 -13.60
N THR A 25 -9.11 -19.58 -14.77
CA THR A 25 -8.03 -19.59 -15.78
C THR A 25 -7.37 -18.22 -15.81
N ILE A 26 -6.04 -18.19 -15.84
CA ILE A 26 -5.28 -16.95 -16.01
C ILE A 26 -4.49 -17.07 -17.30
N THR A 27 -4.73 -16.15 -18.24
CA THR A 27 -4.00 -16.10 -19.49
C THR A 27 -3.17 -14.83 -19.56
N GLY A 28 -1.84 -14.98 -19.70
CA GLY A 28 -0.89 -13.89 -19.80
C GLY A 28 -0.42 -13.63 -21.23
N ASN A 29 -0.36 -12.34 -21.61
CA ASN A 29 0.30 -11.85 -22.80
C ASN A 29 0.90 -10.48 -22.52
N VAL A 30 2.12 -10.46 -21.94
CA VAL A 30 2.78 -9.28 -21.36
C VAL A 30 3.99 -8.91 -22.20
N SER A 31 3.97 -7.73 -22.82
CA SER A 31 5.12 -7.20 -23.57
C SER A 31 6.20 -6.69 -22.61
N GLY A 32 7.47 -6.88 -22.98
CA GLY A 32 8.61 -6.57 -22.12
C GLY A 32 8.96 -7.69 -21.14
N LEU A 33 8.23 -8.80 -21.16
CA LEU A 33 8.61 -10.06 -20.52
C LEU A 33 9.20 -10.98 -21.61
N ASP A 34 10.44 -10.67 -22.00
CA ASP A 34 11.14 -11.32 -23.09
C ASP A 34 11.81 -12.64 -22.64
N GLY A 35 12.14 -13.54 -23.59
CA GLY A 35 12.80 -14.80 -23.29
C GLY A 35 11.90 -15.84 -22.65
N GLU A 36 12.51 -16.67 -21.81
CA GLU A 36 11.87 -17.79 -21.11
C GLU A 36 12.16 -17.74 -19.61
N GLY A 37 11.30 -18.37 -18.82
CA GLY A 37 11.47 -18.47 -17.36
C GLY A 37 10.22 -19.00 -16.67
N LEU A 38 10.11 -18.72 -15.38
CA LEU A 38 8.96 -19.06 -14.55
C LEU A 38 8.14 -17.82 -14.21
N VAL A 39 6.81 -17.96 -14.22
CA VAL A 39 5.89 -17.05 -13.56
C VAL A 39 5.35 -17.76 -12.33
N LEU A 40 5.47 -17.12 -11.17
CA LEU A 40 4.96 -17.60 -9.89
C LEU A 40 3.68 -16.84 -9.55
N LEU A 41 2.62 -17.55 -9.20
CA LEU A 41 1.40 -17.00 -8.62
C LEU A 41 1.53 -17.07 -7.10
N LYS A 42 1.52 -15.91 -6.42
CA LYS A 42 1.74 -15.81 -4.97
C LYS A 42 0.55 -15.17 -4.26
N ASP A 43 0.20 -15.69 -3.07
CA ASP A 43 -0.81 -15.11 -2.18
C ASP A 43 -0.20 -13.99 -1.34
N ILE A 44 -0.61 -12.75 -1.60
CA ILE A 44 -0.10 -11.55 -0.91
C ILE A 44 -0.55 -11.55 0.56
N TRP A 45 -1.79 -11.96 0.83
CA TRP A 45 -2.34 -11.94 2.19
C TRP A 45 -1.81 -13.06 3.08
N ASN A 46 -1.19 -14.07 2.48
CA ASN A 46 -0.60 -15.22 3.18
C ASN A 46 0.92 -15.27 3.03
N GLY A 47 1.58 -14.13 3.21
CA GLY A 47 3.04 -14.05 3.26
C GLY A 47 3.74 -14.34 1.94
N PHE A 48 3.12 -14.05 0.80
CA PHE A 48 3.65 -14.30 -0.54
C PHE A 48 3.94 -15.78 -0.81
N ASN A 49 3.20 -16.69 -0.17
CA ASN A 49 3.32 -18.11 -0.44
C ASN A 49 2.95 -18.42 -1.90
N VAL A 50 3.76 -19.26 -2.54
CA VAL A 50 3.52 -19.68 -3.93
C VAL A 50 2.30 -20.59 -3.97
N ILE A 51 1.28 -20.20 -4.74
CA ILE A 51 0.08 -20.99 -5.03
C ILE A 51 0.38 -21.96 -6.17
N ASP A 52 0.99 -21.45 -7.25
CA ASP A 52 1.31 -22.23 -8.45
C ASP A 52 2.46 -21.57 -9.23
N SER A 53 3.04 -22.31 -10.19
CA SER A 53 4.10 -21.82 -11.06
C SER A 53 3.97 -22.40 -12.47
N VAL A 54 4.20 -21.58 -13.49
CA VAL A 54 4.15 -22.01 -14.89
C VAL A 54 5.34 -21.42 -15.68
N ARG A 55 5.70 -22.09 -16.77
CA ARG A 55 6.69 -21.52 -17.71
C ARG A 55 6.06 -20.38 -18.51
N TYR A 56 6.84 -19.35 -18.78
CA TYR A 56 6.51 -18.34 -19.79
C TYR A 56 7.49 -18.42 -20.97
N GLU A 57 7.02 -18.00 -22.12
CA GLU A 57 7.81 -17.81 -23.32
C GLU A 57 7.37 -16.51 -24.00
N ASN A 58 8.27 -15.54 -24.11
CA ASN A 58 8.01 -14.24 -24.74
C ASN A 58 6.70 -13.57 -24.26
N GLY A 59 6.53 -13.51 -22.95
CA GLY A 59 5.39 -12.87 -22.28
C GLY A 59 4.12 -13.71 -22.24
N ARG A 60 4.11 -14.93 -22.76
CA ARG A 60 2.93 -15.81 -22.79
C ARG A 60 3.02 -16.87 -21.70
N PHE A 61 1.95 -16.99 -20.93
CA PHE A 61 1.80 -18.00 -19.87
C PHE A 61 0.33 -18.29 -19.59
N GLY A 62 0.04 -19.37 -18.86
CA GLY A 62 -1.33 -19.69 -18.47
C GLY A 62 -1.38 -20.56 -17.23
N PHE A 63 -2.27 -20.22 -16.30
CA PHE A 63 -2.61 -21.01 -15.12
C PHE A 63 -4.02 -21.59 -15.24
N GLU A 64 -4.21 -22.76 -14.67
CA GLU A 64 -5.50 -23.38 -14.46
C GLU A 64 -5.62 -23.73 -12.97
N ILE A 65 -6.42 -22.96 -12.23
CA ILE A 65 -6.58 -23.12 -10.80
C ILE A 65 -7.97 -23.69 -10.52
N ASP A 66 -8.01 -24.88 -9.95
CA ASP A 66 -9.26 -25.52 -9.52
C ASP A 66 -9.56 -25.18 -8.05
N ASN A 67 -10.85 -25.26 -7.69
CA ASN A 67 -11.33 -25.03 -6.33
C ASN A 67 -10.98 -23.65 -5.75
N VAL A 68 -11.18 -22.60 -6.54
CA VAL A 68 -11.08 -21.21 -6.06
C VAL A 68 -12.28 -20.93 -5.15
N ASN A 69 -12.26 -21.54 -3.97
CA ASN A 69 -13.32 -21.38 -2.96
C ASN A 69 -13.17 -20.11 -2.12
N PHE A 70 -12.10 -19.38 -2.36
CA PHE A 70 -11.73 -18.25 -1.57
C PHE A 70 -11.07 -17.20 -2.45
N GLU A 71 -11.75 -16.09 -2.60
CA GLU A 71 -11.15 -14.93 -3.26
C GLU A 71 -9.99 -14.43 -2.43
N THR A 72 -8.81 -14.32 -3.02
CA THR A 72 -7.61 -13.79 -2.38
C THR A 72 -6.90 -12.79 -3.28
N PHE A 73 -6.08 -11.96 -2.69
CA PHE A 73 -5.28 -10.99 -3.43
C PHE A 73 -3.92 -11.60 -3.74
N VAL A 74 -3.61 -11.69 -5.02
CA VAL A 74 -2.42 -12.36 -5.52
C VAL A 74 -1.52 -11.42 -6.30
N CYS A 75 -0.25 -11.81 -6.42
CA CYS A 75 0.67 -11.21 -7.39
C CYS A 75 1.28 -12.28 -8.30
N LEU A 76 1.72 -11.82 -9.46
CA LEU A 76 2.58 -12.58 -10.36
C LEU A 76 4.00 -12.05 -10.24
N ASP A 77 4.93 -12.95 -9.90
CA ASP A 77 6.36 -12.73 -9.98
C ASP A 77 6.90 -13.47 -11.20
N TYR A 78 7.87 -12.89 -11.90
CA TYR A 78 8.61 -13.62 -12.93
C TYR A 78 10.05 -13.86 -12.49
N MET A 79 10.61 -14.98 -12.97
CA MET A 79 11.99 -15.37 -12.75
C MET A 79 12.57 -15.78 -14.11
N PRO A 80 13.40 -14.93 -14.76
CA PRO A 80 14.05 -15.27 -16.03
C PRO A 80 15.02 -16.44 -15.88
N ASP A 81 15.12 -17.32 -16.88
CA ASP A 81 16.09 -18.41 -16.84
C ASP A 81 17.55 -17.91 -16.92
N GLU A 82 17.76 -16.77 -17.60
CA GLU A 82 19.09 -16.18 -17.77
C GLU A 82 19.62 -15.52 -16.49
N ASP A 83 18.74 -14.90 -15.70
CA ASP A 83 19.05 -14.27 -14.41
C ASP A 83 17.87 -14.41 -13.43
N PRO A 84 17.81 -15.49 -12.65
CA PRO A 84 16.71 -15.71 -11.70
C PRO A 84 16.60 -14.64 -10.60
N ASP A 85 17.66 -13.88 -10.34
CA ASP A 85 17.68 -12.82 -9.33
C ASP A 85 17.11 -11.48 -9.87
N ASP A 86 16.92 -11.34 -11.19
CA ASP A 86 16.28 -10.18 -11.84
C ASP A 86 14.74 -10.27 -11.83
N GLY A 87 14.17 -11.21 -11.08
CA GLY A 87 12.73 -11.40 -10.94
C GLY A 87 12.05 -10.31 -10.12
N MET A 88 10.83 -9.92 -10.52
CA MET A 88 10.02 -8.96 -9.76
C MET A 88 8.52 -9.25 -9.83
N ASP A 89 7.79 -8.78 -8.80
CA ASP A 89 6.34 -8.66 -8.81
C ASP A 89 5.88 -7.66 -9.90
N PHE A 90 5.04 -8.09 -10.80
CA PHE A 90 4.61 -7.26 -11.93
C PHE A 90 3.11 -7.07 -12.09
N ARG A 91 2.26 -7.89 -11.43
CA ARG A 91 0.80 -7.75 -11.46
C ARG A 91 0.19 -8.16 -10.14
N ARG A 92 -0.72 -7.34 -9.63
CA ARG A 92 -1.51 -7.65 -8.44
C ARG A 92 -2.99 -7.59 -8.77
N PHE A 93 -3.75 -8.62 -8.38
CA PHE A 93 -5.17 -8.74 -8.70
C PHE A 93 -5.88 -9.71 -7.75
N LEU A 94 -7.22 -9.71 -7.82
CA LEU A 94 -8.03 -10.70 -7.11
C LEU A 94 -8.09 -12.00 -7.89
N LEU A 95 -7.78 -13.11 -7.24
CA LEU A 95 -7.99 -14.45 -7.76
C LEU A 95 -9.47 -14.78 -7.55
N GLU A 96 -10.23 -14.76 -8.64
CA GLU A 96 -11.69 -15.02 -8.68
C GLU A 96 -11.97 -16.14 -9.66
N PRO A 97 -13.10 -16.88 -9.48
CA PRO A 97 -13.56 -17.83 -10.50
C PRO A 97 -13.81 -17.14 -11.85
N GLY A 98 -13.41 -17.80 -12.94
CA GLY A 98 -13.61 -17.29 -14.30
C GLY A 98 -12.33 -17.16 -15.10
N ASP A 99 -12.36 -16.37 -16.18
CA ASP A 99 -11.26 -16.21 -17.11
C ASP A 99 -10.57 -14.85 -16.90
N ILE A 100 -9.46 -14.83 -16.20
CA ILE A 100 -8.64 -13.64 -15.96
C ILE A 100 -7.60 -13.49 -17.08
N LYS A 101 -7.50 -12.28 -17.63
CA LYS A 101 -6.49 -11.92 -18.62
C LYS A 101 -5.50 -10.94 -18.05
N VAL A 102 -4.22 -11.21 -18.29
CA VAL A 102 -3.10 -10.36 -17.87
C VAL A 102 -2.39 -9.89 -19.13
N GLU A 103 -2.51 -8.61 -19.44
CA GLU A 103 -2.06 -8.01 -20.70
C GLU A 103 -1.29 -6.70 -20.43
N GLY A 104 -0.77 -6.10 -21.50
CA GLY A 104 -0.09 -4.81 -21.47
C GLY A 104 1.41 -4.93 -21.31
N ASN A 105 2.06 -3.80 -20.99
CA ASN A 105 3.53 -3.75 -20.86
C ASN A 105 3.95 -4.02 -19.41
N LEU A 106 5.04 -4.77 -19.24
CA LEU A 106 5.58 -5.20 -17.95
C LEU A 106 5.74 -4.02 -16.96
N MET A 107 6.29 -2.92 -17.41
CA MET A 107 6.61 -1.77 -16.55
C MET A 107 5.49 -0.74 -16.46
N SER A 108 4.83 -0.39 -17.59
CA SER A 108 3.86 0.71 -17.61
C SER A 108 2.46 0.33 -17.12
N ASP A 109 2.10 -0.96 -17.23
CA ASP A 109 0.74 -1.43 -16.91
C ASP A 109 0.68 -2.30 -15.65
N ARG A 110 1.62 -2.10 -14.73
CA ARG A 110 1.79 -2.92 -13.53
C ARG A 110 0.48 -3.15 -12.74
N TRP A 111 -0.41 -2.17 -12.77
CA TRP A 111 -1.65 -2.18 -11.99
C TRP A 111 -2.94 -2.21 -12.83
N SER A 112 -2.86 -2.02 -14.15
CA SER A 112 -4.03 -1.84 -15.02
C SER A 112 -4.27 -2.97 -16.02
N GLY A 113 -3.29 -3.83 -16.23
CA GLY A 113 -3.32 -4.86 -17.27
C GLY A 113 -4.08 -6.14 -16.90
N VAL A 114 -5.01 -6.11 -15.94
CA VAL A 114 -5.81 -7.29 -15.53
C VAL A 114 -7.28 -7.04 -15.83
N THR A 115 -7.92 -8.01 -16.48
CA THR A 115 -9.34 -7.94 -16.89
C THR A 115 -10.00 -9.32 -16.77
N GLY A 116 -11.29 -9.39 -16.99
CA GLY A 116 -12.05 -10.65 -17.14
C GLY A 116 -12.77 -11.12 -15.89
N SER A 117 -12.68 -10.38 -14.77
CA SER A 117 -13.53 -10.63 -13.60
C SER A 117 -14.17 -9.34 -13.08
N PRO A 118 -15.36 -9.40 -12.48
CA PRO A 118 -16.10 -8.19 -12.07
C PRO A 118 -15.30 -7.29 -11.11
N MET A 119 -14.65 -7.87 -10.10
CA MET A 119 -13.93 -7.10 -9.08
C MET A 119 -12.63 -6.54 -9.62
N ASN A 120 -11.91 -7.28 -10.48
CA ASN A 120 -10.71 -6.75 -11.15
C ASN A 120 -11.04 -5.60 -12.12
N GLU A 121 -12.20 -5.61 -12.78
CA GLU A 121 -12.66 -4.47 -13.58
C GLU A 121 -12.95 -3.23 -12.72
N ILE A 122 -13.51 -3.38 -11.52
CA ILE A 122 -13.71 -2.29 -10.56
C ILE A 122 -12.35 -1.72 -10.13
N MET A 123 -11.41 -2.57 -9.74
CA MET A 123 -10.06 -2.16 -9.34
C MET A 123 -9.30 -1.47 -10.48
N LYS A 124 -9.43 -1.98 -11.70
CA LYS A 124 -8.83 -1.37 -12.90
C LYS A 124 -9.39 0.02 -13.15
N LYS A 125 -10.74 0.15 -13.17
CA LYS A 125 -11.42 1.43 -13.36
C LYS A 125 -10.98 2.45 -12.31
N TYR A 126 -10.97 2.06 -11.04
CA TYR A 126 -10.50 2.92 -9.96
C TYR A 126 -9.08 3.42 -10.23
N ARG A 127 -8.14 2.53 -10.53
CA ARG A 127 -6.73 2.89 -10.76
C ARG A 127 -6.54 3.80 -11.98
N GLN A 128 -7.29 3.56 -13.04
CA GLN A 128 -7.25 4.42 -14.23
C GLN A 128 -7.75 5.84 -13.92
N GLU A 129 -8.81 5.98 -13.17
CA GLU A 129 -9.36 7.27 -12.76
C GLU A 129 -8.47 7.95 -11.70
N ALA A 130 -7.98 7.18 -10.72
CA ALA A 130 -7.10 7.67 -9.65
C ALA A 130 -5.72 8.10 -10.18
N SER A 131 -5.17 7.43 -11.21
CA SER A 131 -3.85 7.77 -11.77
C SER A 131 -3.76 9.22 -12.26
N GLY A 132 -4.88 9.80 -12.70
CA GLY A 132 -4.96 11.22 -13.06
C GLY A 132 -4.81 12.16 -11.86
N TYR A 133 -5.02 11.67 -10.65
CA TYR A 133 -4.89 12.44 -9.41
C TYR A 133 -3.53 12.21 -8.74
N TYR A 134 -2.94 11.01 -8.83
CA TYR A 134 -1.64 10.68 -8.23
C TYR A 134 -0.48 11.54 -8.72
N ASN A 135 -0.52 11.99 -9.96
CA ASN A 135 0.49 12.91 -10.50
C ASN A 135 0.42 14.32 -9.91
N ASP A 136 -0.61 14.64 -9.12
CA ASP A 136 -0.86 15.97 -8.56
C ASP A 136 -1.32 15.93 -7.10
N TYR A 137 -0.91 14.88 -6.36
CA TYR A 137 -1.22 14.70 -4.93
C TYR A 137 -0.75 15.87 -4.04
N SER A 138 0.09 16.73 -4.59
CA SER A 138 0.46 17.98 -3.96
C SER A 138 -0.70 18.97 -3.83
N ARG A 139 -1.86 18.71 -4.47
CA ARG A 139 -2.98 19.64 -4.45
C ARG A 139 -4.18 19.10 -3.67
N PRO A 140 -4.68 19.85 -2.69
CA PRO A 140 -5.87 19.47 -1.92
C PRO A 140 -7.07 19.05 -2.76
N GLU A 141 -7.24 19.67 -3.93
CA GLU A 141 -8.33 19.34 -4.88
C GLU A 141 -8.18 17.94 -5.50
N ALA A 142 -6.97 17.50 -5.81
CA ALA A 142 -6.71 16.16 -6.35
C ALA A 142 -6.98 15.10 -5.29
N VAL A 143 -6.51 15.33 -4.07
CA VAL A 143 -6.81 14.48 -2.90
C VAL A 143 -8.31 14.38 -2.67
N ALA A 144 -9.03 15.49 -2.64
CA ALA A 144 -10.49 15.50 -2.46
C ALA A 144 -11.23 14.70 -3.54
N LYS A 145 -10.78 14.78 -4.81
CA LYS A 145 -11.36 13.99 -5.91
C LYS A 145 -11.08 12.50 -5.77
N SER A 146 -9.85 12.12 -5.38
CA SER A 146 -9.51 10.73 -5.11
C SER A 146 -10.36 10.16 -3.97
N HIS A 147 -10.52 10.91 -2.88
CA HIS A 147 -11.37 10.50 -1.76
C HIS A 147 -12.84 10.37 -2.17
N ALA A 148 -13.36 11.27 -3.00
CA ALA A 148 -14.73 11.18 -3.50
C ALA A 148 -14.95 9.94 -4.38
N LEU A 149 -13.98 9.63 -5.26
CA LEU A 149 -13.99 8.44 -6.11
C LEU A 149 -14.00 7.16 -5.26
N MET A 150 -13.09 7.05 -4.28
CA MET A 150 -13.01 5.88 -3.39
C MET A 150 -14.30 5.70 -2.59
N LYS A 151 -14.82 6.79 -2.02
CA LYS A 151 -16.09 6.77 -1.28
C LYS A 151 -17.27 6.29 -2.15
N ASP A 152 -17.26 6.62 -3.44
CA ASP A 152 -18.30 6.16 -4.38
C ASP A 152 -18.14 4.67 -4.70
N ILE A 153 -16.91 4.21 -4.88
CA ILE A 153 -16.62 2.79 -5.09
C ILE A 153 -17.04 1.93 -3.89
N PHE A 154 -16.74 2.37 -2.66
CA PHE A 154 -17.13 1.65 -1.45
C PHE A 154 -18.66 1.56 -1.22
N LYS A 155 -19.44 2.40 -1.88
CA LYS A 155 -20.93 2.25 -1.89
C LYS A 155 -21.41 1.15 -2.84
N GLY A 156 -20.56 0.69 -3.75
CA GLY A 156 -20.90 -0.37 -4.70
C GLY A 156 -21.02 -1.73 -4.06
N ASP A 157 -21.51 -2.69 -4.85
CA ASP A 157 -21.62 -4.10 -4.45
C ASP A 157 -20.22 -4.76 -4.61
N LEU A 158 -19.43 -4.68 -3.54
CA LEU A 158 -18.08 -5.21 -3.48
C LEU A 158 -18.08 -6.54 -2.72
N THR A 159 -17.36 -7.55 -3.23
CA THR A 159 -17.00 -8.69 -2.40
C THR A 159 -16.07 -8.27 -1.27
N ASP A 160 -16.02 -9.05 -0.19
CA ASP A 160 -15.11 -8.77 0.94
C ASP A 160 -13.64 -8.74 0.50
N ALA A 161 -13.27 -9.60 -0.44
CA ALA A 161 -11.91 -9.63 -1.00
C ALA A 161 -11.58 -8.33 -1.74
N CYS A 162 -12.50 -7.86 -2.60
CA CYS A 162 -12.31 -6.58 -3.31
C CYS A 162 -12.24 -5.41 -2.33
N ARG A 163 -13.12 -5.38 -1.34
CA ARG A 163 -13.12 -4.36 -0.28
C ARG A 163 -11.79 -4.34 0.46
N LEU A 164 -11.31 -5.51 0.93
CA LEU A 164 -10.03 -5.62 1.62
C LEU A 164 -8.84 -5.23 0.73
N ALA A 165 -8.84 -5.63 -0.54
CA ALA A 165 -7.78 -5.27 -1.48
C ALA A 165 -7.73 -3.75 -1.73
N LEU A 166 -8.87 -3.08 -1.83
CA LEU A 166 -8.94 -1.62 -1.93
C LEU A 166 -8.45 -0.95 -0.65
N ILE A 167 -8.88 -1.40 0.53
CA ILE A 167 -8.40 -0.88 1.82
C ILE A 167 -6.88 -1.01 1.91
N ASP A 168 -6.32 -2.18 1.58
CA ASP A 168 -4.89 -2.45 1.66
C ASP A 168 -4.07 -1.56 0.70
N ASN A 169 -4.55 -1.39 -0.54
CA ASN A 169 -3.87 -0.56 -1.53
C ASN A 169 -3.92 0.95 -1.23
N GLU A 170 -5.04 1.41 -0.64
CA GLU A 170 -5.29 2.85 -0.44
C GLU A 170 -5.04 3.30 1.00
N SER A 171 -4.48 2.41 1.80
CA SER A 171 -4.26 2.66 3.24
C SER A 171 -3.30 3.82 3.55
N MET A 172 -2.49 4.25 2.60
CA MET A 172 -1.63 5.44 2.75
C MET A 172 -2.31 6.74 2.32
N GLU A 173 -3.22 6.66 1.36
CA GLU A 173 -3.72 7.82 0.62
C GLU A 173 -5.15 8.22 1.03
N TYR A 174 -5.89 7.30 1.65
CA TYR A 174 -7.28 7.53 2.01
C TYR A 174 -7.42 7.65 3.54
N PRO A 175 -8.32 8.54 4.06
CA PRO A 175 -8.45 8.77 5.50
C PRO A 175 -8.68 7.48 6.29
N SER A 176 -7.80 7.20 7.25
CA SER A 176 -7.79 5.94 8.00
C SER A 176 -9.06 5.69 8.78
N VAL A 177 -9.73 6.73 9.28
CA VAL A 177 -11.03 6.62 9.96
C VAL A 177 -12.10 6.04 9.04
N LEU A 178 -12.09 6.40 7.75
CA LEU A 178 -13.05 5.89 6.78
C LEU A 178 -12.70 4.46 6.35
N LEU A 179 -11.41 4.12 6.26
CA LEU A 179 -10.97 2.76 5.99
C LEU A 179 -11.29 1.80 7.14
N LEU A 180 -11.19 2.24 8.39
CA LEU A 180 -11.62 1.46 9.54
C LEU A 180 -13.11 1.11 9.47
N ASP A 181 -13.96 2.05 9.04
CA ASP A 181 -15.39 1.83 8.82
C ASP A 181 -15.63 0.74 7.75
N GLU A 182 -14.80 0.73 6.70
CA GLU A 182 -14.85 -0.31 5.66
C GLU A 182 -14.34 -1.68 6.16
N VAL A 183 -13.33 -1.71 7.05
CA VAL A 183 -12.87 -2.96 7.71
C VAL A 183 -13.99 -3.56 8.55
N GLU A 184 -14.79 -2.75 9.26
CA GLU A 184 -15.90 -3.27 10.08
C GLU A 184 -17.04 -3.87 9.26
N LYS A 185 -17.16 -3.55 7.98
CA LYS A 185 -18.16 -4.13 7.06
C LYS A 185 -17.74 -5.50 6.52
N LEU A 186 -16.48 -5.92 6.67
CA LEU A 186 -16.01 -7.23 6.26
C LEU A 186 -16.69 -8.34 7.09
N SER A 187 -16.90 -9.51 6.49
CA SER A 187 -17.33 -10.70 7.22
C SER A 187 -16.27 -11.18 8.20
N GLU A 188 -16.68 -11.98 9.19
CA GLU A 188 -15.77 -12.53 10.20
C GLU A 188 -14.62 -13.36 9.59
N LYS A 189 -14.86 -13.98 8.44
CA LYS A 189 -13.86 -14.70 7.66
C LYS A 189 -12.69 -13.78 7.31
N TYR A 190 -12.97 -12.62 6.73
CA TYR A 190 -11.96 -11.66 6.30
C TYR A 190 -11.36 -10.86 7.46
N LYS A 191 -12.16 -10.52 8.49
CA LYS A 191 -11.67 -9.90 9.72
C LYS A 191 -10.66 -10.79 10.47
N SER A 192 -10.80 -12.11 10.39
CA SER A 192 -9.90 -13.05 11.05
C SER A 192 -8.53 -13.21 10.38
N LEU A 193 -8.36 -12.76 9.14
CA LEU A 193 -7.08 -12.81 8.43
C LEU A 193 -6.02 -12.00 9.19
N GLU A 194 -4.81 -12.55 9.25
CA GLU A 194 -3.69 -11.86 9.91
C GLU A 194 -3.39 -10.52 9.25
N LYS A 195 -3.46 -10.48 7.92
CA LYS A 195 -3.34 -9.23 7.15
C LYS A 195 -4.35 -8.17 7.57
N THR A 196 -5.62 -8.54 7.74
CA THR A 196 -6.68 -7.59 8.16
C THR A 196 -6.44 -7.08 9.57
N LYS A 197 -5.99 -7.94 10.51
CA LYS A 197 -5.66 -7.53 11.88
C LYS A 197 -4.49 -6.55 11.91
N GLN A 198 -3.44 -6.85 11.15
CA GLN A 198 -2.27 -5.95 11.02
C GLN A 198 -2.69 -4.60 10.44
N LEU A 199 -3.45 -4.62 9.34
CA LEU A 199 -3.94 -3.41 8.70
C LEU A 199 -4.84 -2.60 9.64
N LYS A 200 -5.76 -3.24 10.36
CA LYS A 200 -6.59 -2.57 11.37
C LYS A 200 -5.75 -1.87 12.44
N THR A 201 -4.75 -2.57 12.99
CA THR A 201 -3.83 -1.99 14.00
C THR A 201 -3.08 -0.79 13.44
N GLN A 202 -2.62 -0.85 12.19
CA GLN A 202 -1.94 0.25 11.52
C GLN A 202 -2.88 1.44 11.31
N LEU A 203 -4.10 1.20 10.81
CA LEU A 203 -5.10 2.25 10.63
C LEU A 203 -5.50 2.91 11.94
N GLU A 204 -5.67 2.14 13.03
CA GLU A 204 -5.95 2.66 14.38
C GLU A 204 -4.82 3.60 14.87
N GLY A 205 -3.56 3.20 14.70
CA GLY A 205 -2.41 4.04 14.99
C GLY A 205 -2.38 5.31 14.12
N ARG A 206 -2.69 5.16 12.84
CA ARG A 206 -2.72 6.27 11.89
C ARG A 206 -3.81 7.30 12.20
N VAL A 207 -5.02 6.86 12.57
CA VAL A 207 -6.11 7.76 13.01
C VAL A 207 -5.68 8.69 14.15
N MET A 208 -4.84 8.20 15.06
CA MET A 208 -4.33 9.00 16.18
C MET A 208 -3.27 10.03 15.76
N THR A 209 -2.72 9.91 14.57
CA THR A 209 -1.59 10.72 14.08
C THR A 209 -1.88 11.41 12.73
N GLU A 210 -3.06 11.21 12.14
CA GLU A 210 -3.51 11.94 10.95
C GLU A 210 -4.06 13.31 11.33
N PRO A 211 -3.76 14.38 10.56
CA PRO A 211 -4.46 15.67 10.68
C PRO A 211 -5.97 15.49 10.56
N GLN A 212 -6.73 16.37 11.19
CA GLN A 212 -8.19 16.26 11.24
C GLN A 212 -8.81 16.04 9.86
N VAL A 213 -9.57 14.96 9.74
CA VAL A 213 -10.52 14.74 8.66
C VAL A 213 -11.80 15.49 9.02
N GLU A 214 -12.43 16.15 8.06
CA GLU A 214 -13.68 16.88 8.25
C GLU A 214 -14.73 15.96 8.92
N GLY A 215 -15.20 16.36 10.11
CA GLY A 215 -16.15 15.60 10.91
C GLY A 215 -15.53 14.67 11.97
N SER A 216 -14.21 14.68 12.16
CA SER A 216 -13.55 13.98 13.28
C SER A 216 -13.34 14.91 14.47
N ASP A 217 -13.70 14.43 15.67
CA ASP A 217 -13.43 15.13 16.95
C ASP A 217 -12.03 14.79 17.51
N ILE A 218 -11.23 13.98 16.79
CA ILE A 218 -9.90 13.54 17.21
C ILE A 218 -8.88 14.63 16.88
N VAL A 219 -8.20 15.14 17.91
CA VAL A 219 -7.04 16.03 17.75
C VAL A 219 -5.78 15.18 17.75
N PRO A 220 -5.03 15.09 16.64
CA PRO A 220 -3.85 14.24 16.54
C PRO A 220 -2.67 14.91 17.25
N TYR A 221 -2.34 14.46 18.45
CA TYR A 221 -1.12 14.85 19.13
C TYR A 221 0.05 13.93 18.75
N TYR A 222 1.27 14.47 18.78
CA TYR A 222 2.44 13.60 18.61
C TYR A 222 2.52 12.58 19.74
N ILE A 223 2.99 11.40 19.39
CA ILE A 223 3.22 10.31 20.34
C ILE A 223 4.73 10.21 20.57
N ASP A 224 5.17 10.40 21.80
CA ASP A 224 6.60 10.34 22.12
C ASP A 224 7.15 8.93 21.96
N PHE A 225 8.39 8.88 21.50
CA PHE A 225 9.20 7.66 21.42
C PHE A 225 10.66 8.00 21.64
N THR A 226 11.47 7.01 21.99
CA THR A 226 12.91 7.16 22.16
C THR A 226 13.66 6.18 21.29
N GLN A 227 14.58 6.67 20.48
CA GLN A 227 15.50 5.85 19.68
C GLN A 227 16.93 6.35 19.81
N ASN A 228 17.90 5.49 19.46
CA ASN A 228 19.29 5.91 19.46
C ASN A 228 19.60 6.77 18.23
N ASN A 229 20.29 7.88 18.46
CA ASN A 229 20.87 8.65 17.36
C ASN A 229 22.06 7.88 16.73
N LEU A 230 22.62 8.41 15.63
CA LEU A 230 23.72 7.76 14.88
C LEU A 230 25.03 7.60 15.70
N ASN A 231 25.10 8.16 16.90
CA ASN A 231 26.21 7.98 17.85
C ASN A 231 25.87 7.01 19.01
N GLY A 232 24.73 6.29 18.91
CA GLY A 232 24.29 5.32 19.90
C GLY A 232 23.73 5.94 21.18
N LYS A 233 23.40 7.23 21.20
CA LYS A 233 22.83 7.91 22.36
C LYS A 233 21.29 7.98 22.21
N PRO A 234 20.53 7.70 23.29
CA PRO A 234 19.08 7.80 23.26
C PRO A 234 18.65 9.26 23.04
N LEU A 235 17.64 9.45 22.18
CA LEU A 235 17.01 10.72 21.88
C LEU A 235 15.49 10.50 21.83
N SER A 236 14.73 11.30 22.58
CA SER A 236 13.28 11.25 22.52
C SER A 236 12.74 12.30 21.54
N LEU A 237 11.64 12.00 20.85
CA LEU A 237 10.94 12.99 20.02
C LEU A 237 10.51 14.17 20.87
N LYS A 238 10.05 13.93 22.11
CA LYS A 238 9.69 14.97 23.06
C LYS A 238 10.81 15.99 23.24
N SER A 239 12.07 15.54 23.39
CA SER A 239 13.20 16.45 23.57
C SER A 239 13.47 17.33 22.34
N VAL A 240 13.06 16.91 21.15
CA VAL A 240 13.16 17.71 19.92
C VAL A 240 11.99 18.69 19.82
N VAL A 241 10.77 18.23 20.13
CA VAL A 241 9.56 19.07 20.08
C VAL A 241 9.59 20.16 21.15
N GLU A 242 10.10 19.86 22.35
CA GLU A 242 10.17 20.82 23.48
C GLU A 242 11.43 21.72 23.43
N ASP A 243 12.32 21.59 22.45
CA ASP A 243 13.42 22.51 22.26
C ASP A 243 12.88 23.91 21.89
N PRO A 244 13.18 24.96 22.69
CA PRO A 244 12.64 26.31 22.45
C PRO A 244 13.10 26.94 21.12
N ALA A 245 14.12 26.40 20.46
CA ALA A 245 14.55 26.82 19.15
C ALA A 245 13.59 26.35 18.03
N ASN A 246 12.82 25.31 18.30
CA ASN A 246 11.95 24.67 17.31
C ASN A 246 10.51 25.22 17.38
N ARG A 247 10.01 25.69 16.26
CA ARG A 247 8.60 26.07 16.07
C ARG A 247 7.80 24.90 15.45
N TYR A 248 8.44 24.18 14.56
CA TYR A 248 7.88 23.01 13.88
C TYR A 248 8.92 21.90 13.81
N VAL A 249 8.48 20.67 14.00
CA VAL A 249 9.29 19.45 13.79
C VAL A 249 8.65 18.61 12.71
N LEU A 250 9.42 18.35 11.64
CA LEU A 250 9.06 17.36 10.62
C LEU A 250 9.68 16.02 11.01
N VAL A 251 8.85 15.06 11.41
CA VAL A 251 9.29 13.68 11.65
C VAL A 251 9.20 12.93 10.32
N ASP A 252 10.34 12.58 9.73
CA ASP A 252 10.45 11.92 8.44
C ASP A 252 10.85 10.46 8.59
N PHE A 253 9.96 9.55 8.18
CA PHE A 253 10.19 8.10 8.23
C PHE A 253 10.72 7.62 6.87
N TRP A 254 11.95 7.13 6.85
CA TRP A 254 12.67 6.84 5.62
C TRP A 254 13.63 5.64 5.75
N ALA A 255 14.27 5.23 4.65
CA ALA A 255 15.38 4.28 4.66
C ALA A 255 16.27 4.45 3.42
N THR A 256 17.51 3.98 3.51
CA THR A 256 18.49 4.04 2.40
C THR A 256 18.08 3.16 1.21
N TRP A 257 17.42 2.04 1.45
CA TRP A 257 16.92 1.12 0.44
C TRP A 257 15.60 1.58 -0.21
N CYS A 258 14.94 2.58 0.35
CA CYS A 258 13.67 3.12 -0.17
C CYS A 258 13.95 4.11 -1.31
N GLY A 259 13.64 3.72 -2.55
CA GLY A 259 13.81 4.54 -3.75
C GLY A 259 13.09 5.89 -3.65
N PRO A 260 11.75 5.91 -3.45
CA PRO A 260 10.99 7.15 -3.31
C PRO A 260 11.47 8.06 -2.16
N CYS A 261 11.96 7.47 -1.05
CA CYS A 261 12.55 8.26 0.04
C CYS A 261 13.81 9.02 -0.43
N ARG A 262 14.65 8.36 -1.23
CA ARG A 262 15.86 8.98 -1.79
C ARG A 262 15.54 10.08 -2.79
N ASP A 263 14.44 9.94 -3.53
CA ASP A 263 13.98 10.95 -4.48
C ASP A 263 13.46 12.20 -3.76
N GLU A 264 13.00 12.07 -2.51
CA GLU A 264 12.53 13.18 -1.67
C GLU A 264 13.68 13.96 -0.98
N VAL A 265 14.85 13.37 -0.83
CA VAL A 265 16.00 14.01 -0.16
C VAL A 265 16.33 15.43 -0.67
N PRO A 266 16.33 15.75 -1.99
CA PRO A 266 16.57 17.10 -2.46
C PRO A 266 15.54 18.13 -1.93
N ASN A 267 14.28 17.74 -1.81
CA ASN A 267 13.22 18.59 -1.29
C ASN A 267 13.38 18.85 0.22
N LEU A 268 13.75 17.81 0.98
CA LEU A 268 14.06 17.92 2.41
C LEU A 268 15.26 18.85 2.67
N ILE A 269 16.34 18.73 1.88
CA ILE A 269 17.51 19.64 1.96
C ILE A 269 17.06 21.06 1.69
N LYS A 270 16.30 21.30 0.61
CA LYS A 270 15.78 22.63 0.27
C LYS A 270 14.91 23.21 1.39
N ALA A 271 13.99 22.40 1.95
CA ALA A 271 13.13 22.80 3.06
C ALA A 271 13.95 23.17 4.31
N TYR A 272 14.90 22.31 4.69
CA TYR A 272 15.74 22.55 5.86
C TYR A 272 16.58 23.82 5.72
N ASP A 273 17.24 24.02 4.57
CA ASP A 273 18.04 25.21 4.32
C ASP A 273 17.23 26.51 4.32
N MET A 274 15.98 26.47 3.85
CA MET A 274 15.10 27.63 3.82
C MET A 274 14.49 27.99 5.18
N PHE A 275 14.27 27.01 6.06
CA PHE A 275 13.42 27.19 7.24
C PHE A 275 14.08 26.85 8.58
N LYS A 276 15.26 26.22 8.64
CA LYS A 276 15.96 25.91 9.90
C LYS A 276 16.17 27.15 10.78
N ASP A 277 16.58 28.26 10.21
CA ASP A 277 16.81 29.51 10.93
C ASP A 277 15.48 30.23 11.33
N LYS A 278 14.36 29.70 10.85
CA LYS A 278 13.01 30.15 11.23
C LYS A 278 12.33 29.20 12.24
N GLY A 279 13.04 28.16 12.69
CA GLY A 279 12.60 27.21 13.70
C GLY A 279 12.02 25.91 13.14
N LEU A 280 12.39 25.49 11.92
CA LEU A 280 12.14 24.13 11.45
C LEU A 280 13.26 23.20 11.90
N GLU A 281 12.92 22.10 12.56
CA GLU A 281 13.81 20.96 12.73
C GLU A 281 13.24 19.74 11.97
N ILE A 282 14.13 18.89 11.47
CA ILE A 282 13.78 17.59 10.89
C ILE A 282 14.32 16.49 11.78
N LEU A 283 13.48 15.54 12.17
CA LEU A 283 13.87 14.29 12.81
C LEU A 283 13.72 13.15 11.80
N GLY A 284 14.82 12.73 11.18
CA GLY A 284 14.86 11.56 10.32
C GLY A 284 14.85 10.27 11.14
N VAL A 285 13.77 9.51 11.05
CA VAL A 285 13.59 8.20 11.70
C VAL A 285 13.87 7.12 10.68
N SER A 286 15.05 6.51 10.76
CA SER A 286 15.47 5.50 9.79
C SER A 286 14.85 4.15 10.07
N CYS A 287 14.27 3.54 9.02
CA CYS A 287 13.81 2.17 8.95
C CYS A 287 14.84 1.24 8.30
N ASP A 288 16.13 1.56 8.38
CA ASP A 288 17.20 0.69 7.90
C ASP A 288 17.40 -0.52 8.82
N TYR A 289 17.91 -1.60 8.25
CA TYR A 289 18.26 -2.81 8.99
C TYR A 289 19.71 -2.78 9.52
N ASP A 290 20.52 -1.83 9.06
CA ASP A 290 21.88 -1.58 9.56
C ASP A 290 22.08 -0.06 9.83
N VAL A 291 22.52 0.25 11.03
CA VAL A 291 22.82 1.64 11.45
C VAL A 291 23.96 2.23 10.61
N ASN A 292 24.92 1.40 10.17
CA ASN A 292 26.05 1.88 9.37
C ASN A 292 25.63 2.32 7.97
N ASP A 293 24.65 1.65 7.36
CA ASP A 293 24.08 2.04 6.06
C ASP A 293 23.44 3.42 6.17
N CYS A 294 22.59 3.61 7.18
CA CYS A 294 21.97 4.90 7.47
C CYS A 294 23.03 5.99 7.68
N LYS A 295 24.02 5.75 8.54
CA LYS A 295 25.07 6.71 8.86
C LYS A 295 25.88 7.10 7.63
N SER A 296 26.31 6.11 6.84
CA SER A 296 27.09 6.34 5.61
C SER A 296 26.30 7.17 4.59
N TYR A 297 24.99 6.90 4.46
CA TYR A 297 24.12 7.65 3.56
C TYR A 297 23.95 9.10 4.02
N VAL A 298 23.62 9.33 5.30
CA VAL A 298 23.48 10.66 5.91
C VAL A 298 24.76 11.50 5.69
N GLU A 299 25.95 10.92 5.96
CA GLU A 299 27.23 11.57 5.75
C GLU A 299 27.50 11.87 4.27
N SER A 300 27.23 10.91 3.38
CA SER A 300 27.49 11.05 1.93
C SER A 300 26.59 12.09 1.26
N LYS A 301 25.39 12.30 1.78
CA LYS A 301 24.42 13.28 1.25
C LYS A 301 24.43 14.61 1.99
N GLY A 302 25.19 14.72 3.09
CA GLY A 302 25.26 15.94 3.89
C GLY A 302 23.95 16.31 4.56
N LEU A 303 23.20 15.31 5.06
CA LEU A 303 21.92 15.54 5.73
C LEU A 303 22.17 16.05 7.15
N ASN A 304 22.09 17.39 7.33
CA ASN A 304 22.57 18.10 8.52
C ASN A 304 21.49 18.29 9.61
N TRP A 305 20.44 17.48 9.60
CA TRP A 305 19.41 17.48 10.64
C TRP A 305 19.54 16.26 11.58
N ILE A 306 18.65 16.14 12.54
CA ILE A 306 18.69 15.08 13.54
C ILE A 306 18.28 13.74 12.90
N HIS A 307 19.06 12.67 13.19
CA HIS A 307 18.72 11.31 12.73
C HIS A 307 18.77 10.33 13.89
N VAL A 308 17.78 9.40 13.90
CA VAL A 308 17.74 8.21 14.77
C VAL A 308 17.64 6.94 13.93
N CYS A 309 18.30 5.87 14.38
CA CYS A 309 18.30 4.58 13.70
C CYS A 309 18.58 3.44 14.69
N GLU A 310 17.66 2.47 14.77
CA GLU A 310 17.79 1.29 15.63
C GLU A 310 18.31 0.03 14.88
N GLY A 311 18.43 0.10 13.55
CA GLY A 311 18.81 -1.06 12.74
C GLY A 311 17.80 -2.21 12.76
N LYS A 312 16.52 -1.92 12.97
CA LYS A 312 15.44 -2.93 13.13
C LYS A 312 14.44 -2.97 11.97
N GLY A 313 14.66 -2.15 10.94
CA GLY A 313 13.73 -2.02 9.82
C GLY A 313 12.35 -1.55 10.29
N HIS A 314 11.30 -2.14 9.75
CA HIS A 314 9.91 -1.83 10.13
C HIS A 314 9.50 -2.34 11.53
N LYS A 315 10.41 -2.94 12.29
CA LYS A 315 10.15 -3.40 13.67
C LYS A 315 10.49 -2.34 14.72
N ILE A 316 10.72 -1.10 14.31
CA ILE A 316 10.90 0.03 15.23
C ILE A 316 9.57 0.41 15.89
N GLU A 317 9.61 0.86 17.13
CA GLU A 317 8.41 1.28 17.88
C GLU A 317 7.59 2.37 17.15
N PRO A 318 8.20 3.44 16.57
CA PRO A 318 7.45 4.45 15.84
C PRO A 318 6.64 3.92 14.65
N TRP A 319 7.04 2.81 14.05
CA TRP A 319 6.28 2.18 12.95
C TRP A 319 4.83 1.88 13.36
N THR A 320 4.65 1.30 14.52
CA THR A 320 3.32 0.97 15.06
C THR A 320 2.63 2.20 15.65
N LEU A 321 3.35 3.03 16.42
CA LEU A 321 2.78 4.21 17.08
C LEU A 321 2.19 5.21 16.09
N TYR A 322 2.85 5.42 14.95
CA TYR A 322 2.42 6.36 13.91
C TYR A 322 1.59 5.68 12.81
N GLY A 323 1.28 4.39 12.97
CA GLY A 323 0.50 3.63 12.00
C GLY A 323 1.13 3.62 10.62
N LEU A 324 2.46 3.44 10.54
CA LEU A 324 3.15 3.39 9.26
C LEU A 324 2.74 2.14 8.49
N ILE A 325 2.33 2.32 7.25
CA ILE A 325 1.95 1.25 6.33
C ILE A 325 3.07 1.04 5.30
N GLY A 326 3.79 2.11 5.01
CA GLY A 326 4.94 2.13 4.11
C GLY A 326 5.80 3.37 4.36
N ILE A 327 6.88 3.50 3.61
CA ILE A 327 7.75 4.67 3.56
C ILE A 327 7.97 5.09 2.11
N PRO A 328 8.17 6.40 1.82
CA PRO A 328 8.27 7.52 2.76
C PRO A 328 6.94 7.86 3.43
N ASP A 329 6.98 8.34 4.66
CA ASP A 329 5.86 8.93 5.41
C ASP A 329 6.42 10.03 6.31
N ASN A 330 5.67 11.08 6.59
CA ASN A 330 6.11 12.10 7.53
C ASN A 330 4.93 12.79 8.21
N VAL A 331 5.19 13.38 9.36
CA VAL A 331 4.24 14.22 10.08
C VAL A 331 4.91 15.54 10.46
N LEU A 332 4.17 16.66 10.33
CA LEU A 332 4.61 17.97 10.77
C LEU A 332 3.92 18.34 12.08
N ILE A 333 4.70 18.57 13.11
CA ILE A 333 4.26 18.89 14.46
C ILE A 333 4.41 20.39 14.72
N ASP A 334 3.35 21.05 15.20
CA ASP A 334 3.44 22.37 15.82
C ASP A 334 3.97 22.21 17.25
N CYS A 335 5.20 22.64 17.49
CA CYS A 335 5.88 22.48 18.79
C CYS A 335 5.17 23.23 19.93
N LYS A 336 4.43 24.30 19.65
CA LYS A 336 3.70 25.07 20.66
C LYS A 336 2.53 24.29 21.23
N THR A 337 1.84 23.52 20.39
CA THR A 337 0.61 22.80 20.77
C THR A 337 0.82 21.30 20.94
N GLY A 338 1.87 20.74 20.34
CA GLY A 338 2.10 19.30 20.22
C GLY A 338 1.18 18.62 19.20
N VAL A 339 0.42 19.39 18.42
CA VAL A 339 -0.52 18.87 17.43
C VAL A 339 0.19 18.55 16.13
N ILE A 340 -0.12 17.39 15.56
CA ILE A 340 0.26 17.04 14.17
C ILE A 340 -0.65 17.83 13.23
N ILE A 341 -0.10 18.77 12.49
CA ILE A 341 -0.86 19.69 11.64
C ILE A 341 -0.87 19.27 10.17
N ARG A 342 0.09 18.44 9.75
CA ARG A 342 0.18 17.89 8.39
C ARG A 342 0.79 16.49 8.43
N ARG A 343 0.49 15.70 7.41
CA ARG A 343 1.10 14.41 7.12
C ARG A 343 1.34 14.29 5.63
N ASP A 344 2.28 13.44 5.22
CA ASP A 344 2.60 13.12 3.82
C ASP A 344 2.96 14.34 2.96
N LEU A 345 3.73 15.27 3.52
CA LEU A 345 4.27 16.42 2.80
C LEU A 345 5.38 15.96 1.84
N ARG A 346 5.25 16.28 0.53
CA ARG A 346 6.19 15.86 -0.52
C ARG A 346 6.45 16.98 -1.53
N GLY A 347 7.65 16.92 -2.15
CA GLY A 347 7.99 17.75 -3.28
C GLY A 347 7.85 19.25 -3.02
N GLU A 348 7.26 19.95 -3.98
CA GLU A 348 6.99 21.39 -3.86
C GLU A 348 5.92 21.69 -2.81
N TYR A 349 4.97 20.79 -2.60
CA TYR A 349 3.93 20.98 -1.58
C TYR A 349 4.53 21.10 -0.15
N LEU A 350 5.60 20.35 0.17
CA LEU A 350 6.34 20.54 1.42
C LEU A 350 6.85 21.98 1.56
N ILE A 351 7.42 22.52 0.49
CA ILE A 351 7.97 23.88 0.48
C ILE A 351 6.88 24.94 0.61
N ASP A 352 5.77 24.76 -0.10
CA ASP A 352 4.64 25.71 -0.11
C ASP A 352 3.97 25.77 1.28
N GLU A 353 3.66 24.61 1.88
CA GLU A 353 3.10 24.53 3.23
C GLU A 353 4.01 25.17 4.28
N LEU A 354 5.31 24.84 4.27
CA LEU A 354 6.26 25.46 5.19
C LEU A 354 6.38 26.96 4.95
N SER A 355 6.35 27.41 3.69
CA SER A 355 6.39 28.85 3.36
C SER A 355 5.17 29.58 3.90
N GLU A 356 4.03 28.93 3.95
CA GLU A 356 2.80 29.52 4.53
C GLU A 356 2.83 29.57 6.04
N LEU A 357 3.23 28.48 6.69
CA LEU A 357 3.30 28.37 8.15
C LEU A 357 4.40 29.22 8.80
N MET A 358 5.49 29.49 8.07
CA MET A 358 6.70 30.15 8.58
C MET A 358 6.94 31.55 7.97
N LYS A 359 5.84 32.21 7.59
CA LYS A 359 5.86 33.62 7.15
C LYS A 359 6.37 34.58 8.21
#